data_12ca0e5910126416f0f454eba8686aca
#
_entry.id   12ca0e5910126416f0f454eba8686aca
#
_cell.length_a   1.000
_cell.length_b   1.000
_cell.length_c   1.000
_cell.angle_alpha   90.00
_cell.angle_beta   90.00
_cell.angle_gamma   90.00
#
_symmetry.space_group_name_H-M   'P 1'
#
loop_
_entity.id
_entity.type
_entity.pdbx_description
1 polymer ?
#
loop_
_entity_poly.entity_id
_entity_poly.type
_entity_poly.pdbx_seq_one_letter_code
_entity_poly.pdbx_strand_id
1 'polypeptide(L)'
;MSPAHSPIAPVAAPNASAAVRPIVDCHTHTRFSDGEPTFEENIRAAAAAGCRIMVSTDHLTLPASMDPAGEVQVTLADLPAHRAAFESARDLAARIAPNLEVVYGFECDWYPGCEENVGRWSAGAVVRLGSVHWIGEVGDIRLAAGEAGSRTVARADSPASGNGWIDDGSDLHVWRILGADEVWRRYADAWCRASESPLAFDIMAHPDLAMRFANEGLAPARDLAPLWDQMVACARDTGRRIEVSTAGLRKTVDDYYPTRSLLERFARAGVPIALGSDSHRARDICWGIRDAQAYAYSCGYRSFDAPHADGDWETFSLDE
;
A
#
# COMPACT_ATOMS: atom_id res chain seq x y z
N MET A 1 64.51 -39.79 13.75
CA MET A 1 64.12 -38.38 13.72
C MET A 1 62.65 -38.31 13.28
N SER A 2 61.74 -38.20 14.28
CA SER A 2 60.31 -38.04 13.98
C SER A 2 59.98 -36.58 13.71
N PRO A 3 59.07 -36.25 12.78
CA PRO A 3 58.65 -34.88 12.57
C PRO A 3 57.64 -34.45 13.65
N ALA A 4 57.88 -33.28 14.20
CA ALA A 4 57.05 -32.64 15.18
C ALA A 4 55.68 -32.23 14.58
N HIS A 5 54.61 -32.61 15.25
CA HIS A 5 53.27 -32.14 14.93
C HIS A 5 53.11 -30.71 15.48
N SER A 6 52.85 -29.74 14.62
CA SER A 6 52.41 -28.40 14.99
C SER A 6 50.95 -28.47 15.46
N PRO A 7 50.56 -27.75 16.51
CA PRO A 7 49.20 -27.72 16.97
C PRO A 7 48.32 -26.88 16.02
N ILE A 8 47.18 -27.49 15.61
CA ILE A 8 46.14 -26.81 14.85
C ILE A 8 45.50 -25.76 15.76
N ALA A 9 45.53 -24.50 15.31
CA ALA A 9 44.83 -23.41 16.01
C ALA A 9 43.31 -23.65 16.08
N PRO A 10 42.64 -23.31 17.17
CA PRO A 10 41.19 -23.47 17.27
C PRO A 10 40.50 -22.60 16.23
N VAL A 11 39.60 -23.23 15.45
CA VAL A 11 38.68 -22.54 14.55
C VAL A 11 37.83 -21.60 15.42
N ALA A 12 37.91 -20.32 15.14
CA ALA A 12 37.09 -19.31 15.81
C ALA A 12 35.61 -19.69 15.67
N ALA A 13 34.89 -19.68 16.77
CA ALA A 13 33.44 -19.85 16.76
C ALA A 13 32.80 -18.82 15.85
N PRO A 14 31.72 -19.16 15.12
CA PRO A 14 31.03 -18.18 14.28
C PRO A 14 30.51 -17.07 15.18
N ASN A 15 30.95 -15.84 14.85
CA ASN A 15 30.56 -14.62 15.56
C ASN A 15 29.05 -14.43 15.54
N ALA A 16 28.56 -14.02 16.72
CA ALA A 16 27.37 -13.23 17.02
C ALA A 16 26.23 -13.31 15.99
N SER A 17 25.11 -13.86 16.47
CA SER A 17 23.75 -13.57 16.04
C SER A 17 23.68 -12.43 15.01
N ALA A 18 23.61 -12.75 13.73
CA ALA A 18 23.12 -11.82 12.75
C ALA A 18 21.76 -11.33 13.27
N ALA A 19 21.65 -10.04 13.54
CA ALA A 19 20.44 -9.45 14.08
C ALA A 19 19.33 -9.73 13.05
N VAL A 20 18.38 -10.57 13.42
CA VAL A 20 17.25 -10.91 12.53
C VAL A 20 16.53 -9.62 12.19
N ARG A 21 16.45 -9.28 10.91
CA ARG A 21 15.76 -8.07 10.43
C ARG A 21 14.33 -8.04 11.02
N PRO A 22 13.88 -6.90 11.56
CA PRO A 22 12.55 -6.83 12.14
C PRO A 22 11.47 -7.03 11.09
N ILE A 23 10.40 -7.70 11.45
CA ILE A 23 9.16 -7.74 10.66
C ILE A 23 8.39 -6.48 11.00
N VAL A 24 8.09 -5.69 9.99
CA VAL A 24 7.28 -4.47 10.07
C VAL A 24 6.21 -4.52 9.01
N ASP A 25 4.98 -4.24 9.37
CA ASP A 25 3.83 -4.26 8.46
C ASP A 25 3.09 -2.93 8.56
N CYS A 26 3.27 -2.07 7.56
CA CYS A 26 2.72 -0.73 7.55
C CYS A 26 1.34 -0.61 6.89
N HIS A 27 0.71 -1.74 6.48
CA HIS A 27 -0.55 -1.71 5.76
C HIS A 27 -1.43 -2.90 6.12
N THR A 28 -2.46 -2.66 6.94
CA THR A 28 -3.35 -3.71 7.44
C THR A 28 -4.78 -3.20 7.64
N HIS A 29 -5.77 -4.01 7.26
CA HIS A 29 -7.20 -3.69 7.34
C HIS A 29 -7.93 -4.51 8.39
N THR A 30 -9.08 -3.99 8.84
CA THR A 30 -10.00 -4.66 9.73
C THR A 30 -11.42 -4.62 9.16
N ARG A 31 -12.34 -5.29 9.85
CA ARG A 31 -13.77 -5.27 9.50
C ARG A 31 -14.46 -3.91 9.70
N PHE A 32 -13.74 -2.88 10.11
CA PHE A 32 -14.26 -1.51 10.11
C PHE A 32 -14.23 -0.90 8.71
N SER A 33 -13.34 -1.40 7.84
CA SER A 33 -13.37 -1.14 6.41
C SER A 33 -13.72 -2.45 5.68
N ASP A 34 -12.94 -2.86 4.72
CA ASP A 34 -13.18 -4.01 3.87
C ASP A 34 -12.38 -5.27 4.27
N GLY A 35 -11.70 -5.23 5.40
CA GLY A 35 -11.03 -6.39 5.97
C GLY A 35 -11.98 -7.35 6.69
N GLU A 36 -11.59 -8.62 6.81
CA GLU A 36 -12.35 -9.63 7.56
C GLU A 36 -12.09 -9.57 9.09
N PRO A 37 -10.83 -9.32 9.58
CA PRO A 37 -10.49 -9.48 10.98
C PRO A 37 -10.87 -8.28 11.85
N THR A 38 -11.00 -8.55 13.14
CA THR A 38 -10.98 -7.52 14.19
C THR A 38 -9.56 -7.03 14.45
N PHE A 39 -9.41 -5.86 15.09
CA PHE A 39 -8.12 -5.41 15.60
C PHE A 39 -7.42 -6.46 16.50
N GLU A 40 -8.18 -7.13 17.36
CA GLU A 40 -7.64 -8.15 18.25
C GLU A 40 -7.06 -9.34 17.47
N GLU A 41 -7.75 -9.80 16.43
CA GLU A 41 -7.27 -10.89 15.57
C GLU A 41 -6.00 -10.48 14.83
N ASN A 42 -5.91 -9.24 14.33
CA ASN A 42 -4.70 -8.70 13.73
C ASN A 42 -3.53 -8.64 14.72
N ILE A 43 -3.76 -8.17 15.95
CA ILE A 43 -2.73 -8.16 17.01
C ILE A 43 -2.21 -9.57 17.29
N ARG A 44 -3.10 -10.54 17.40
CA ARG A 44 -2.70 -11.94 17.66
C ARG A 44 -1.91 -12.53 16.49
N ALA A 45 -2.30 -12.22 15.26
CA ALA A 45 -1.59 -12.65 14.07
C ALA A 45 -0.21 -11.99 13.96
N ALA A 46 -0.11 -10.68 14.19
CA ALA A 46 1.15 -9.95 14.19
C ALA A 46 2.10 -10.46 15.29
N ALA A 47 1.58 -10.71 16.49
CA ALA A 47 2.35 -11.29 17.60
C ALA A 47 2.89 -12.68 17.23
N ALA A 48 2.07 -13.53 16.63
CA ALA A 48 2.46 -14.88 16.19
C ALA A 48 3.51 -14.83 15.06
N ALA A 49 3.47 -13.82 14.19
CA ALA A 49 4.47 -13.59 13.15
C ALA A 49 5.79 -12.99 13.68
N GLY A 50 5.83 -12.58 14.96
CA GLY A 50 6.98 -11.88 15.53
C GLY A 50 7.16 -10.45 14.96
N CYS A 51 6.04 -9.80 14.64
CA CYS A 51 6.02 -8.43 14.16
C CYS A 51 6.52 -7.47 15.25
N ARG A 52 7.37 -6.52 14.85
CA ARG A 52 7.87 -5.47 15.73
C ARG A 52 6.99 -4.23 15.70
N ILE A 53 6.55 -3.82 14.51
CA ILE A 53 5.69 -2.65 14.30
C ILE A 53 4.59 -3.03 13.33
N MET A 54 3.34 -2.83 13.72
CA MET A 54 2.16 -2.97 12.86
C MET A 54 1.40 -1.66 12.82
N VAL A 55 1.12 -1.17 11.63
CA VAL A 55 0.27 -0.01 11.41
C VAL A 55 -1.13 -0.47 11.01
N SER A 56 -2.14 -0.04 11.74
CA SER A 56 -3.52 -0.22 11.32
C SER A 56 -3.91 0.89 10.36
N THR A 57 -4.41 0.54 9.18
CA THR A 57 -4.65 1.47 8.08
C THR A 57 -5.96 1.19 7.36
N ASP A 58 -7.04 0.99 8.11
CA ASP A 58 -8.36 0.87 7.52
C ASP A 58 -8.65 2.04 6.55
N HIS A 59 -9.40 1.79 5.48
CA HIS A 59 -9.80 2.84 4.55
C HIS A 59 -10.56 3.95 5.27
N LEU A 60 -10.08 5.17 5.09
CA LEU A 60 -10.74 6.34 5.65
C LEU A 60 -12.07 6.60 4.92
N THR A 61 -12.96 7.29 5.59
CA THR A 61 -14.27 7.69 5.07
C THR A 61 -14.21 8.29 3.65
N LEU A 62 -15.09 7.81 2.79
CA LEU A 62 -15.25 8.23 1.40
C LEU A 62 -16.56 9.03 1.20
N PRO A 63 -16.65 9.87 0.17
CA PRO A 63 -17.93 10.43 -0.27
C PRO A 63 -18.89 9.32 -0.71
N ALA A 64 -20.18 9.48 -0.41
CA ALA A 64 -21.21 8.52 -0.82
C ALA A 64 -21.31 8.33 -2.36
N SER A 65 -20.77 9.25 -3.16
CA SER A 65 -20.65 9.09 -4.60
C SER A 65 -19.57 8.08 -5.02
N MET A 66 -18.60 7.81 -4.15
CA MET A 66 -17.52 6.86 -4.40
C MET A 66 -17.79 5.49 -3.78
N ASP A 67 -18.38 5.46 -2.60
CA ASP A 67 -18.81 4.24 -1.90
C ASP A 67 -20.24 4.40 -1.37
N PRO A 68 -21.26 4.23 -2.25
CA PRO A 68 -22.66 4.42 -1.87
C PRO A 68 -23.18 3.45 -0.82
N ALA A 69 -22.61 2.26 -0.76
CA ALA A 69 -22.99 1.21 0.18
C ALA A 69 -22.27 1.35 1.54
N GLY A 70 -21.17 2.10 1.59
CA GLY A 70 -20.32 2.23 2.77
C GLY A 70 -19.61 0.92 3.14
N GLU A 71 -19.27 0.10 2.15
CA GLU A 71 -18.71 -1.24 2.36
C GLU A 71 -17.19 -1.26 2.41
N VAL A 72 -16.54 -0.24 1.82
CA VAL A 72 -15.07 -0.19 1.70
C VAL A 72 -14.44 0.58 2.86
N GLN A 73 -15.13 1.50 3.49
CA GLN A 73 -14.62 2.56 4.35
C GLN A 73 -15.02 2.45 5.82
N VAL A 74 -14.23 3.03 6.71
CA VAL A 74 -14.71 3.39 8.05
C VAL A 74 -15.67 4.57 7.91
N THR A 75 -16.96 4.38 8.18
CA THR A 75 -17.94 5.47 8.06
C THR A 75 -17.71 6.57 9.10
N LEU A 76 -18.16 7.80 8.83
CA LEU A 76 -18.07 8.90 9.80
C LEU A 76 -18.70 8.55 11.16
N ALA A 77 -19.77 7.75 11.15
CA ALA A 77 -20.47 7.34 12.37
C ALA A 77 -19.61 6.33 13.17
N ASP A 78 -18.79 5.54 12.50
CA ASP A 78 -18.00 4.47 13.10
C ASP A 78 -16.61 4.94 13.56
N LEU A 79 -16.12 6.11 13.13
CA LEU A 79 -14.79 6.62 13.53
C LEU A 79 -14.54 6.60 15.05
N PRO A 80 -15.50 7.01 15.93
CA PRO A 80 -15.30 6.90 17.38
C PRO A 80 -15.17 5.46 17.88
N ALA A 81 -15.97 4.54 17.33
CA ALA A 81 -15.93 3.12 17.68
C ALA A 81 -14.65 2.45 17.17
N HIS A 82 -14.22 2.78 15.96
CA HIS A 82 -12.96 2.37 15.36
C HIS A 82 -11.77 2.77 16.26
N ARG A 83 -11.71 4.03 16.67
CA ARG A 83 -10.66 4.53 17.58
C ARG A 83 -10.66 3.78 18.92
N ALA A 84 -11.81 3.60 19.54
CA ALA A 84 -11.93 2.90 20.81
C ALA A 84 -11.51 1.42 20.69
N ALA A 85 -11.88 0.76 19.60
CA ALA A 85 -11.48 -0.61 19.33
C ALA A 85 -9.97 -0.74 19.12
N PHE A 86 -9.35 0.20 18.38
CA PHE A 86 -7.90 0.27 18.23
C PHE A 86 -7.19 0.44 19.58
N GLU A 87 -7.64 1.37 20.43
CA GLU A 87 -7.02 1.60 21.74
C GLU A 87 -7.12 0.36 22.64
N SER A 88 -8.26 -0.32 22.63
CA SER A 88 -8.43 -1.60 23.35
C SER A 88 -7.48 -2.68 22.83
N ALA A 89 -7.29 -2.77 21.52
CA ALA A 89 -6.39 -3.73 20.92
C ALA A 89 -4.91 -3.40 21.20
N ARG A 90 -4.54 -2.13 21.22
CA ARG A 90 -3.20 -1.68 21.62
C ARG A 90 -2.90 -2.06 23.07
N ASP A 91 -3.86 -1.90 23.98
CA ASP A 91 -3.73 -2.35 25.37
C ASP A 91 -3.62 -3.87 25.48
N LEU A 92 -4.28 -4.62 24.59
CA LEU A 92 -4.09 -6.06 24.49
C LEU A 92 -2.67 -6.39 24.02
N ALA A 93 -2.17 -5.72 22.96
CA ALA A 93 -0.81 -5.94 22.45
C ALA A 93 0.23 -5.76 23.55
N ALA A 94 0.12 -4.71 24.36
CA ALA A 94 1.03 -4.47 25.50
C ALA A 94 1.06 -5.61 26.52
N ARG A 95 -0.04 -6.37 26.64
CA ARG A 95 -0.12 -7.51 27.58
C ARG A 95 0.40 -8.81 27.00
N ILE A 96 0.10 -9.11 25.72
CA ILE A 96 0.39 -10.43 25.11
C ILE A 96 1.64 -10.43 24.24
N ALA A 97 2.06 -9.28 23.74
CA ALA A 97 3.18 -9.12 22.83
C ALA A 97 3.91 -7.77 23.12
N PRO A 98 4.60 -7.63 24.26
CA PRO A 98 5.18 -6.36 24.69
C PRO A 98 6.26 -5.79 23.75
N ASN A 99 6.73 -6.61 22.80
CA ASN A 99 7.69 -6.16 21.77
C ASN A 99 6.99 -5.74 20.46
N LEU A 100 5.66 -5.87 20.36
CA LEU A 100 4.87 -5.40 19.23
C LEU A 100 4.38 -3.99 19.50
N GLU A 101 4.85 -3.05 18.71
CA GLU A 101 4.31 -1.71 18.67
C GLU A 101 3.16 -1.62 17.66
N VAL A 102 2.06 -0.98 18.06
CA VAL A 102 0.87 -0.83 17.22
C VAL A 102 0.62 0.66 16.98
N VAL A 103 0.62 1.04 15.73
CA VAL A 103 0.51 2.43 15.28
C VAL A 103 -0.85 2.66 14.65
N TYR A 104 -1.47 3.80 14.98
CA TYR A 104 -2.77 4.20 14.44
C TYR A 104 -2.61 4.99 13.16
N GLY A 105 -3.24 4.56 12.11
CA GLY A 105 -3.21 5.21 10.81
C GLY A 105 -4.49 4.98 10.01
N PHE A 106 -4.49 5.46 8.79
CA PHE A 106 -5.51 5.21 7.78
C PHE A 106 -4.88 5.08 6.41
N GLU A 107 -5.46 4.25 5.58
CA GLU A 107 -5.34 4.36 4.14
C GLU A 107 -6.35 5.38 3.65
N CYS A 108 -5.83 6.43 3.03
CA CYS A 108 -6.61 7.58 2.60
C CYS A 108 -6.68 7.59 1.07
N ASP A 109 -7.81 7.21 0.54
CA ASP A 109 -8.08 7.32 -0.89
C ASP A 109 -8.02 8.78 -1.31
N TRP A 110 -7.12 9.05 -2.27
CA TRP A 110 -7.01 10.38 -2.83
C TRP A 110 -8.02 10.59 -3.96
N TYR A 111 -8.73 11.67 -3.87
CA TYR A 111 -9.61 12.19 -4.92
C TYR A 111 -9.52 13.72 -4.95
N PRO A 112 -9.81 14.39 -6.08
CA PRO A 112 -9.75 15.84 -6.15
C PRO A 112 -10.65 16.51 -5.09
N GLY A 113 -10.07 17.36 -4.25
CA GLY A 113 -10.78 18.09 -3.19
C GLY A 113 -10.95 17.30 -1.89
N CYS A 114 -10.24 16.19 -1.72
CA CYS A 114 -10.28 15.38 -0.50
C CYS A 114 -9.60 16.03 0.71
N GLU A 115 -8.79 17.07 0.51
CA GLU A 115 -7.83 17.58 1.49
C GLU A 115 -8.48 17.98 2.82
N GLU A 116 -9.59 18.74 2.77
CA GLU A 116 -10.29 19.16 3.98
C GLU A 116 -10.91 17.98 4.72
N ASN A 117 -11.56 17.08 4.00
CA ASN A 117 -12.23 15.92 4.56
C ASN A 117 -11.23 14.94 5.17
N VAL A 118 -10.23 14.54 4.40
CA VAL A 118 -9.19 13.62 4.87
C VAL A 118 -8.45 14.22 6.07
N GLY A 119 -8.04 15.49 6.01
CA GLY A 119 -7.37 16.15 7.13
C GLY A 119 -8.21 16.16 8.41
N ARG A 120 -9.51 16.37 8.30
CA ARG A 120 -10.44 16.37 9.44
C ARG A 120 -10.72 14.97 9.97
N TRP A 121 -11.01 14.01 9.09
CA TRP A 121 -11.46 12.68 9.49
C TRP A 121 -10.32 11.79 9.97
N SER A 122 -9.10 11.99 9.45
CA SER A 122 -7.90 11.31 9.93
C SER A 122 -7.26 11.98 11.15
N ALA A 123 -7.94 12.93 11.78
CA ALA A 123 -7.40 13.63 12.95
C ALA A 123 -7.03 12.64 14.07
N GLY A 124 -5.78 12.72 14.54
CA GLY A 124 -5.21 11.80 15.52
C GLY A 124 -4.63 10.51 14.95
N ALA A 125 -4.64 10.30 13.63
CA ALA A 125 -3.79 9.31 13.00
C ALA A 125 -2.33 9.74 13.08
N VAL A 126 -1.46 8.78 13.33
CA VAL A 126 0.01 8.95 13.31
C VAL A 126 0.53 8.81 11.89
N VAL A 127 -0.08 7.90 11.12
CA VAL A 127 0.32 7.59 9.74
C VAL A 127 -0.86 7.72 8.80
N ARG A 128 -0.62 8.32 7.64
CA ARG A 128 -1.54 8.35 6.52
C ARG A 128 -0.88 7.75 5.30
N LEU A 129 -1.44 6.64 4.83
CA LEU A 129 -1.12 6.15 3.50
C LEU A 129 -1.98 6.92 2.50
N GLY A 130 -1.37 7.37 1.42
CA GLY A 130 -2.11 7.94 0.29
C GLY A 130 -2.26 6.90 -0.80
N SER A 131 -3.49 6.51 -1.11
CA SER A 131 -3.79 5.53 -2.15
C SER A 131 -4.56 6.14 -3.32
N VAL A 132 -4.45 5.51 -4.47
CA VAL A 132 -5.20 5.88 -5.67
C VAL A 132 -5.90 4.63 -6.21
N HIS A 133 -7.12 4.43 -5.76
CA HIS A 133 -8.00 3.37 -6.27
C HIS A 133 -8.98 3.91 -7.31
N TRP A 134 -9.27 5.21 -7.25
CA TRP A 134 -10.25 5.87 -8.10
C TRP A 134 -9.60 6.92 -9.01
N ILE A 135 -9.89 6.88 -10.32
CA ILE A 135 -9.26 7.75 -11.33
C ILE A 135 -10.26 8.71 -12.01
N GLY A 136 -11.39 8.93 -11.40
CA GLY A 136 -12.44 9.80 -11.90
C GLY A 136 -13.58 9.04 -12.55
N GLU A 137 -14.74 9.70 -12.60
CA GLU A 137 -15.91 9.14 -13.28
C GLU A 137 -15.63 8.94 -14.78
N VAL A 138 -16.07 7.80 -15.29
CA VAL A 138 -16.11 7.52 -16.72
C VAL A 138 -17.58 7.41 -17.11
N GLY A 139 -18.06 8.31 -17.99
CA GLY A 139 -19.42 8.23 -18.51
C GLY A 139 -19.63 6.97 -19.32
N ASP A 140 -20.86 6.47 -19.35
CA ASP A 140 -21.24 5.38 -20.25
C ASP A 140 -20.99 5.80 -21.70
N ILE A 141 -20.08 5.11 -22.38
CA ILE A 141 -19.98 5.22 -23.83
C ILE A 141 -21.09 4.36 -24.42
N ARG A 142 -22.23 4.95 -24.69
CA ARG A 142 -23.21 4.32 -25.58
C ARG A 142 -22.65 4.42 -27.00
N LEU A 143 -22.17 3.31 -27.53
CA LEU A 143 -21.97 3.18 -28.97
C LEU A 143 -23.36 3.32 -29.61
N ALA A 144 -23.59 4.47 -30.23
CA ALA A 144 -24.77 4.60 -31.09
C ALA A 144 -24.69 3.53 -32.17
N ALA A 145 -25.62 2.59 -32.14
CA ALA A 145 -25.74 1.58 -33.19
C ALA A 145 -26.00 2.33 -34.51
N GLY A 146 -24.97 2.46 -35.37
CA GLY A 146 -25.17 2.87 -36.74
C GLY A 146 -24.20 3.86 -37.39
N GLU A 147 -23.27 4.50 -36.68
CA GLU A 147 -22.32 5.41 -37.38
C GLU A 147 -20.88 5.25 -36.89
N ALA A 148 -20.06 4.75 -37.80
CA ALA A 148 -18.61 4.71 -37.61
C ALA A 148 -18.08 6.17 -37.62
N GLY A 149 -17.76 6.71 -36.45
CA GLY A 149 -17.03 7.97 -36.39
C GLY A 149 -17.43 8.99 -35.32
N SER A 150 -18.57 8.87 -34.64
CA SER A 150 -18.94 9.82 -33.57
C SER A 150 -18.86 9.21 -32.18
N ARG A 151 -17.83 9.57 -31.43
CA ARG A 151 -17.73 9.29 -29.99
C ARG A 151 -18.48 10.38 -29.23
N THR A 152 -19.74 10.19 -28.97
CA THR A 152 -20.48 11.05 -28.06
C THR A 152 -20.38 10.44 -26.66
N VAL A 153 -19.70 11.13 -25.76
CA VAL A 153 -19.73 10.81 -24.33
C VAL A 153 -21.07 11.31 -23.79
N ALA A 154 -22.03 10.42 -23.62
CA ALA A 154 -23.27 10.74 -22.93
C ALA A 154 -23.01 10.70 -21.42
N ARG A 155 -23.25 11.81 -20.71
CA ARG A 155 -23.34 11.83 -19.26
C ARG A 155 -24.52 10.95 -18.84
N ALA A 156 -24.26 9.88 -18.09
CA ALA A 156 -25.32 9.10 -17.51
C ALA A 156 -25.94 9.88 -16.34
N ASP A 157 -27.24 10.16 -16.40
CA ASP A 157 -28.03 10.71 -15.29
C ASP A 157 -28.40 9.61 -14.25
N SER A 158 -27.58 8.62 -14.11
CA SER A 158 -27.68 7.62 -13.04
C SER A 158 -26.69 7.98 -11.95
N PRO A 159 -27.01 7.83 -10.65
CA PRO A 159 -25.98 7.87 -9.62
C PRO A 159 -25.09 6.65 -9.85
N ALA A 160 -24.18 6.82 -10.78
CA ALA A 160 -23.22 5.79 -11.08
C ALA A 160 -22.24 5.75 -9.91
N SER A 161 -22.65 4.99 -8.93
CA SER A 161 -21.75 4.05 -8.29
C SER A 161 -20.34 4.10 -8.84
N GLY A 162 -19.43 4.75 -8.18
CA GLY A 162 -18.02 4.45 -8.13
C GLY A 162 -17.28 3.93 -9.37
N ASN A 163 -17.76 4.19 -10.58
CA ASN A 163 -17.28 3.57 -11.82
C ASN A 163 -15.84 3.97 -12.25
N GLY A 164 -15.15 4.74 -11.42
CA GLY A 164 -13.74 5.11 -11.60
C GLY A 164 -12.76 4.22 -10.82
N TRP A 165 -13.23 3.20 -10.13
CA TRP A 165 -12.39 2.26 -9.39
C TRP A 165 -11.59 1.38 -10.34
N ILE A 166 -10.26 1.27 -10.10
CA ILE A 166 -9.36 0.52 -10.98
C ILE A 166 -9.05 -0.88 -10.47
N ASP A 167 -9.39 -1.19 -9.25
CA ASP A 167 -9.03 -2.43 -8.56
C ASP A 167 -10.23 -3.33 -8.20
N ASP A 168 -11.44 -2.90 -8.52
CA ASP A 168 -12.63 -3.73 -8.37
C ASP A 168 -12.70 -4.84 -9.43
N GLY A 169 -12.41 -6.08 -9.01
CA GLY A 169 -12.48 -7.25 -9.89
C GLY A 169 -13.90 -7.64 -10.29
N SER A 170 -14.92 -7.15 -9.59
CA SER A 170 -16.34 -7.39 -9.93
C SER A 170 -16.84 -6.44 -11.02
N ASP A 171 -16.24 -5.27 -11.16
CA ASP A 171 -16.57 -4.26 -12.16
C ASP A 171 -15.36 -3.71 -12.91
N LEU A 172 -15.07 -4.26 -14.07
CA LEU A 172 -14.02 -3.78 -14.97
C LEU A 172 -14.50 -2.69 -15.93
N HIS A 173 -15.55 -1.94 -15.59
CA HIS A 173 -16.17 -0.94 -16.46
C HIS A 173 -15.17 0.13 -16.92
N VAL A 174 -14.41 0.69 -15.99
CA VAL A 174 -13.40 1.73 -16.28
C VAL A 174 -12.36 1.24 -17.29
N TRP A 175 -11.92 -0.02 -17.16
CA TRP A 175 -10.96 -0.65 -18.06
C TRP A 175 -11.51 -0.87 -19.47
N ARG A 176 -12.78 -1.27 -19.55
CA ARG A 176 -13.45 -1.50 -20.85
C ARG A 176 -13.69 -0.20 -21.62
N ILE A 177 -13.99 0.88 -20.89
CA ILE A 177 -14.27 2.19 -21.51
C ILE A 177 -13.00 2.89 -21.92
N LEU A 178 -12.02 2.99 -21.03
CA LEU A 178 -10.81 3.77 -21.26
C LEU A 178 -9.72 2.99 -21.99
N GLY A 179 -9.65 1.68 -21.75
CA GLY A 179 -8.50 0.85 -22.12
C GLY A 179 -7.30 1.08 -21.19
N ALA A 180 -6.42 0.10 -21.13
CA ALA A 180 -5.31 0.07 -20.17
C ALA A 180 -4.37 1.30 -20.26
N ASP A 181 -4.04 1.74 -21.47
CA ASP A 181 -3.16 2.89 -21.66
C ASP A 181 -3.69 4.20 -21.05
N GLU A 182 -5.02 4.42 -21.17
CA GLU A 182 -5.63 5.64 -20.60
C GLU A 182 -5.87 5.49 -19.10
N VAL A 183 -6.19 4.28 -18.60
CA VAL A 183 -6.23 4.00 -17.15
C VAL A 183 -4.88 4.33 -16.52
N TRP A 184 -3.78 3.85 -17.11
CA TRP A 184 -2.44 4.13 -16.63
C TRP A 184 -2.09 5.62 -16.64
N ARG A 185 -2.44 6.32 -17.70
CA ARG A 185 -2.20 7.76 -17.80
C ARG A 185 -2.93 8.53 -16.69
N ARG A 186 -4.21 8.22 -16.45
CA ARG A 186 -5.00 8.85 -15.39
C ARG A 186 -4.52 8.45 -14.00
N TYR A 187 -4.15 7.19 -13.83
CA TYR A 187 -3.60 6.69 -12.58
C TYR A 187 -2.31 7.42 -12.20
N ALA A 188 -1.35 7.52 -13.13
CA ALA A 188 -0.10 8.21 -12.87
C ALA A 188 -0.31 9.71 -12.56
N ASP A 189 -1.23 10.39 -13.27
CA ASP A 189 -1.60 11.78 -12.98
C ASP A 189 -2.22 11.93 -11.58
N ALA A 190 -3.18 11.07 -11.23
CA ALA A 190 -3.81 11.05 -9.91
C ALA A 190 -2.79 10.73 -8.81
N TRP A 191 -1.90 9.76 -9.03
CA TRP A 191 -0.86 9.39 -8.09
C TRP A 191 0.13 10.52 -7.82
N CYS A 192 0.56 11.24 -8.86
CA CYS A 192 1.42 12.42 -8.71
C CYS A 192 0.71 13.52 -7.91
N ARG A 193 -0.55 13.81 -8.23
CA ARG A 193 -1.35 14.80 -7.50
C ARG A 193 -1.57 14.40 -6.04
N ALA A 194 -1.76 13.11 -5.76
CA ALA A 194 -1.82 12.59 -4.39
C ALA A 194 -0.49 12.80 -3.67
N SER A 195 0.63 12.48 -4.30
CA SER A 195 1.98 12.68 -3.75
C SER A 195 2.26 14.16 -3.44
N GLU A 196 1.79 15.07 -4.30
CA GLU A 196 1.95 16.54 -4.17
C GLU A 196 0.90 17.17 -3.24
N SER A 197 -0.10 16.41 -2.78
CA SER A 197 -1.18 16.91 -1.94
C SER A 197 -0.65 17.55 -0.65
N PRO A 198 -1.23 18.68 -0.20
CA PRO A 198 -0.90 19.30 1.08
C PRO A 198 -1.23 18.43 2.31
N LEU A 199 -1.96 17.33 2.12
CA LEU A 199 -2.14 16.31 3.16
C LEU A 199 -0.83 15.69 3.62
N ALA A 200 0.18 15.75 2.76
CA ALA A 200 1.51 15.27 3.07
C ALA A 200 1.50 13.81 3.54
N PHE A 201 0.87 12.92 2.74
CA PHE A 201 0.85 11.48 3.04
C PHE A 201 2.24 10.97 3.40
N ASP A 202 2.32 10.14 4.43
CA ASP A 202 3.58 9.60 4.94
C ASP A 202 4.16 8.52 4.04
N ILE A 203 3.25 7.72 3.45
CA ILE A 203 3.55 6.62 2.54
C ILE A 203 2.58 6.71 1.36
N MET A 204 3.07 6.56 0.14
CA MET A 204 2.24 6.33 -1.04
C MET A 204 2.04 4.82 -1.22
N ALA A 205 0.81 4.36 -1.04
CA ALA A 205 0.44 2.95 -1.06
C ALA A 205 0.59 2.35 -2.47
N HIS A 206 0.95 1.08 -2.53
CA HIS A 206 1.01 0.20 -3.71
C HIS A 206 1.16 0.94 -5.06
N PRO A 207 2.30 1.64 -5.30
CA PRO A 207 2.54 2.35 -6.54
C PRO A 207 2.43 1.39 -7.73
N ASP A 208 1.81 1.59 -8.77
CA ASP A 208 1.47 0.71 -9.88
C ASP A 208 0.33 -0.31 -9.65
N LEU A 209 -0.59 -0.03 -8.73
CA LEU A 209 -1.82 -0.80 -8.56
C LEU A 209 -2.55 -1.04 -9.89
N ALA A 210 -2.43 -0.14 -10.85
CA ALA A 210 -2.97 -0.29 -12.20
C ALA A 210 -2.40 -1.51 -12.98
N MET A 211 -1.40 -2.23 -12.44
CA MET A 211 -0.98 -3.53 -12.96
C MET A 211 -1.92 -4.69 -12.57
N ARG A 212 -2.83 -4.49 -11.63
CA ARG A 212 -3.65 -5.54 -11.01
C ARG A 212 -4.26 -6.55 -11.97
N PHE A 213 -4.74 -6.09 -13.13
CA PHE A 213 -5.40 -6.94 -14.12
C PHE A 213 -4.57 -7.17 -15.39
N ALA A 214 -3.27 -6.90 -15.34
CA ALA A 214 -2.39 -7.04 -16.51
C ALA A 214 -2.40 -8.49 -17.05
N ASN A 215 -2.38 -9.50 -16.17
CA ASN A 215 -2.43 -10.91 -16.55
C ASN A 215 -3.83 -11.38 -16.97
N GLU A 216 -4.83 -10.53 -16.85
CA GLU A 216 -6.20 -10.76 -17.31
C GLU A 216 -6.49 -10.11 -18.68
N GLY A 217 -5.44 -9.69 -19.39
CA GLY A 217 -5.54 -9.08 -20.71
C GLY A 217 -5.73 -7.56 -20.70
N LEU A 218 -5.56 -6.92 -19.54
CA LEU A 218 -5.65 -5.47 -19.37
C LEU A 218 -4.26 -4.81 -19.18
N ALA A 219 -3.21 -5.45 -19.69
CA ALA A 219 -1.88 -4.88 -19.73
C ALA A 219 -1.83 -3.66 -20.67
N PRO A 220 -1.09 -2.59 -20.31
CA PRO A 220 -0.88 -1.46 -21.20
C PRO A 220 -0.10 -1.89 -22.45
N ALA A 221 -0.44 -1.31 -23.59
CA ALA A 221 0.28 -1.54 -24.85
C ALA A 221 1.45 -0.58 -25.03
N ARG A 222 1.42 0.57 -24.33
CA ARG A 222 2.46 1.60 -24.39
C ARG A 222 3.56 1.32 -23.38
N ASP A 223 4.76 1.85 -23.66
CA ASP A 223 5.84 1.91 -22.69
C ASP A 223 5.44 2.80 -21.50
N LEU A 224 5.49 2.22 -20.30
CA LEU A 224 5.16 2.91 -19.05
C LEU A 224 6.32 3.75 -18.51
N ALA A 225 7.53 3.62 -19.04
CA ALA A 225 8.71 4.32 -18.53
C ALA A 225 8.51 5.83 -18.34
N PRO A 226 7.87 6.57 -19.26
CA PRO A 226 7.64 8.00 -19.06
C PRO A 226 6.71 8.31 -17.89
N LEU A 227 5.67 7.50 -17.67
CA LEU A 227 4.75 7.68 -16.54
C LEU A 227 5.44 7.31 -15.22
N TRP A 228 6.22 6.24 -15.19
CA TRP A 228 7.01 5.87 -14.04
C TRP A 228 8.05 6.92 -13.67
N ASP A 229 8.75 7.51 -14.65
CA ASP A 229 9.71 8.60 -14.42
C ASP A 229 9.03 9.83 -13.80
N GLN A 230 7.79 10.13 -14.22
CA GLN A 230 6.98 11.19 -13.61
C GLN A 230 6.64 10.87 -12.16
N MET A 231 6.13 9.67 -11.86
CA MET A 231 5.81 9.23 -10.50
C MET A 231 7.04 9.27 -9.59
N VAL A 232 8.18 8.81 -10.08
CA VAL A 232 9.47 8.85 -9.37
C VAL A 232 9.88 10.29 -9.04
N ALA A 233 9.75 11.20 -9.99
CA ALA A 233 10.05 12.62 -9.77
C ALA A 233 9.13 13.21 -8.70
N CYS A 234 7.81 12.96 -8.76
CA CYS A 234 6.85 13.41 -7.76
C CYS A 234 7.19 12.90 -6.35
N ALA A 235 7.48 11.60 -6.18
CA ALA A 235 7.84 11.05 -4.86
C ALA A 235 9.15 11.64 -4.33
N ARG A 236 10.18 11.76 -5.17
CA ARG A 236 11.46 12.35 -4.80
C ARG A 236 11.31 13.81 -4.36
N ASP A 237 10.61 14.62 -5.16
CA ASP A 237 10.51 16.07 -4.95
C ASP A 237 9.62 16.41 -3.74
N THR A 238 8.70 15.52 -3.39
CA THR A 238 7.84 15.66 -2.21
C THR A 238 8.38 14.93 -0.98
N GLY A 239 9.41 14.10 -1.12
CA GLY A 239 10.01 13.33 -0.03
C GLY A 239 9.10 12.23 0.51
N ARG A 240 8.12 11.75 -0.27
CA ARG A 240 7.22 10.68 0.16
C ARG A 240 7.95 9.35 0.19
N ARG A 241 7.60 8.53 1.20
CA ARG A 241 7.92 7.10 1.16
C ARG A 241 6.99 6.42 0.20
N ILE A 242 7.46 5.36 -0.43
CA ILE A 242 6.59 4.47 -1.19
C ILE A 242 6.49 3.12 -0.50
N GLU A 243 5.34 2.52 -0.61
CA GLU A 243 5.14 1.18 -0.11
C GLU A 243 5.76 0.14 -1.04
N VAL A 244 6.39 -0.89 -0.47
CA VAL A 244 6.62 -2.17 -1.12
C VAL A 244 5.60 -3.14 -0.55
N SER A 245 4.53 -3.36 -1.30
CA SER A 245 3.39 -4.18 -0.89
C SER A 245 3.50 -5.60 -1.41
N THR A 246 3.17 -6.57 -0.56
CA THR A 246 3.06 -7.98 -0.94
C THR A 246 1.69 -8.38 -1.46
N ALA A 247 0.72 -7.46 -1.50
CA ALA A 247 -0.65 -7.74 -1.89
C ALA A 247 -0.77 -8.33 -3.29
N GLY A 248 0.01 -7.81 -4.24
CA GLY A 248 -0.04 -8.25 -5.62
C GLY A 248 0.32 -9.72 -5.84
N LEU A 249 1.18 -10.28 -4.96
CA LEU A 249 1.49 -11.72 -4.95
C LEU A 249 0.29 -12.62 -4.60
N ARG A 250 -0.75 -12.05 -4.00
CA ARG A 250 -2.01 -12.73 -3.67
C ARG A 250 -3.13 -12.41 -4.67
N LYS A 251 -2.82 -11.66 -5.70
CA LYS A 251 -3.73 -11.24 -6.77
C LYS A 251 -3.30 -11.89 -8.09
N THR A 252 -4.08 -11.73 -9.14
CA THR A 252 -3.79 -12.30 -10.46
C THR A 252 -2.56 -11.71 -11.15
N VAL A 253 -2.12 -10.53 -10.73
CA VAL A 253 -0.87 -9.92 -11.22
C VAL A 253 0.36 -10.73 -10.83
N ASP A 254 0.35 -11.44 -9.70
CA ASP A 254 1.41 -12.32 -9.20
C ASP A 254 2.78 -11.64 -9.15
N ASP A 255 2.81 -10.38 -8.68
CA ASP A 255 4.03 -9.58 -8.51
C ASP A 255 3.88 -8.64 -7.30
N TYR A 256 4.97 -8.01 -6.87
CA TYR A 256 4.94 -6.96 -5.86
C TYR A 256 4.35 -5.65 -6.43
N TYR A 257 3.82 -4.80 -5.54
CA TYR A 257 3.64 -3.39 -5.83
C TYR A 257 4.70 -2.58 -5.07
N PRO A 258 5.56 -1.80 -5.75
CA PRO A 258 5.67 -1.73 -7.21
C PRO A 258 6.43 -2.91 -7.81
N THR A 259 6.18 -3.16 -9.11
CA THR A 259 6.95 -4.09 -9.93
C THR A 259 8.43 -3.70 -9.96
N ARG A 260 9.32 -4.67 -10.23
CA ARG A 260 10.78 -4.49 -10.20
C ARG A 260 11.24 -3.25 -10.96
N SER A 261 10.76 -3.07 -12.19
CA SER A 261 11.23 -1.97 -13.06
C SER A 261 10.91 -0.59 -12.47
N LEU A 262 9.78 -0.43 -11.79
CA LEU A 262 9.42 0.80 -11.11
C LEU A 262 10.18 0.95 -9.78
N LEU A 263 10.30 -0.12 -8.99
CA LEU A 263 11.01 -0.08 -7.70
C LEU A 263 12.49 0.28 -7.87
N GLU A 264 13.17 -0.27 -8.91
CA GLU A 264 14.55 0.09 -9.21
C GLU A 264 14.72 1.56 -9.64
N ARG A 265 13.69 2.17 -10.25
CA ARG A 265 13.68 3.61 -10.58
C ARG A 265 13.58 4.45 -9.32
N PHE A 266 12.69 4.10 -8.38
CA PHE A 266 12.61 4.76 -7.08
C PHE A 266 13.91 4.62 -6.29
N ALA A 267 14.53 3.44 -6.28
CA ALA A 267 15.82 3.22 -5.62
C ALA A 267 16.93 4.11 -6.19
N ARG A 268 17.06 4.19 -7.52
CA ARG A 268 18.04 5.08 -8.17
C ARG A 268 17.80 6.55 -7.87
N ALA A 269 16.56 6.95 -7.64
CA ALA A 269 16.20 8.33 -7.28
C ALA A 269 16.36 8.64 -5.79
N GLY A 270 16.69 7.63 -4.96
CA GLY A 270 16.85 7.78 -3.51
C GLY A 270 15.52 7.98 -2.76
N VAL A 271 14.41 7.54 -3.35
CA VAL A 271 13.09 7.62 -2.69
C VAL A 271 13.03 6.57 -1.58
N PRO A 272 12.69 6.94 -0.33
CA PRO A 272 12.61 5.98 0.77
C PRO A 272 11.42 5.04 0.63
N ILE A 273 11.50 3.86 1.28
CA ILE A 273 10.43 2.86 1.24
C ILE A 273 9.93 2.50 2.64
N ALA A 274 8.67 2.06 2.71
CA ALA A 274 8.09 1.30 3.80
C ALA A 274 7.58 -0.05 3.27
N LEU A 275 7.32 -1.02 4.16
CA LEU A 275 6.86 -2.35 3.77
C LEU A 275 5.45 -2.57 4.28
N GLY A 276 4.58 -3.15 3.45
CA GLY A 276 3.20 -3.45 3.80
C GLY A 276 2.72 -4.79 3.25
N SER A 277 1.84 -5.45 4.01
CA SER A 277 1.17 -6.65 3.52
C SER A 277 -0.12 -6.32 2.79
N ASP A 278 -0.74 -5.19 3.09
CA ASP A 278 -2.08 -4.83 2.63
C ASP A 278 -3.05 -6.00 2.92
N SER A 279 -3.02 -6.40 4.19
CA SER A 279 -3.74 -7.60 4.62
C SER A 279 -5.19 -7.29 4.96
N HIS A 280 -6.09 -8.04 4.33
CA HIS A 280 -7.53 -8.04 4.60
C HIS A 280 -7.99 -9.27 5.39
N ARG A 281 -7.06 -10.14 5.76
CA ARG A 281 -7.30 -11.38 6.52
C ARG A 281 -6.24 -11.58 7.58
N ALA A 282 -6.61 -12.04 8.75
CA ALA A 282 -5.66 -12.27 9.84
C ALA A 282 -4.47 -13.16 9.44
N ARG A 283 -4.69 -14.16 8.56
CA ARG A 283 -3.62 -15.04 8.07
C ARG A 283 -2.61 -14.36 7.14
N ASP A 284 -2.97 -13.18 6.60
CA ASP A 284 -2.15 -12.41 5.66
C ASP A 284 -1.36 -11.29 6.36
N ILE A 285 -1.58 -11.09 7.66
CA ILE A 285 -0.78 -10.15 8.47
C ILE A 285 0.69 -10.55 8.42
N CYS A 286 1.55 -9.59 8.09
CA CYS A 286 2.99 -9.76 7.90
C CYS A 286 3.37 -10.79 6.80
N TRP A 287 2.41 -11.22 5.97
CA TRP A 287 2.67 -12.20 4.94
C TRP A 287 3.66 -11.67 3.91
N GLY A 288 4.71 -12.44 3.64
CA GLY A 288 5.70 -12.10 2.61
C GLY A 288 6.63 -10.93 2.96
N ILE A 289 6.56 -10.32 4.16
CA ILE A 289 7.38 -9.15 4.50
C ILE A 289 8.89 -9.45 4.42
N ARG A 290 9.34 -10.64 4.83
CA ARG A 290 10.76 -11.03 4.69
C ARG A 290 11.18 -11.15 3.22
N ASP A 291 10.28 -11.63 2.38
CA ASP A 291 10.51 -11.72 0.93
C ASP A 291 10.50 -10.31 0.30
N ALA A 292 9.64 -9.40 0.78
CA ALA A 292 9.64 -7.99 0.38
C ALA A 292 10.95 -7.29 0.77
N GLN A 293 11.54 -7.59 1.93
CA GLN A 293 12.86 -7.09 2.32
C GLN A 293 13.95 -7.57 1.34
N ALA A 294 13.94 -8.86 0.99
CA ALA A 294 14.88 -9.41 0.03
C ALA A 294 14.66 -8.85 -1.39
N TYR A 295 13.41 -8.67 -1.77
CA TYR A 295 13.03 -8.05 -3.04
C TYR A 295 13.52 -6.60 -3.13
N ALA A 296 13.24 -5.77 -2.13
CA ALA A 296 13.71 -4.39 -2.06
C ALA A 296 15.25 -4.32 -2.12
N TYR A 297 15.94 -5.18 -1.37
CA TYR A 297 17.40 -5.28 -1.42
C TYR A 297 17.90 -5.60 -2.83
N SER A 298 17.26 -6.55 -3.51
CA SER A 298 17.60 -6.94 -4.89
C SER A 298 17.36 -5.83 -5.92
N CYS A 299 16.46 -4.89 -5.62
CA CYS A 299 16.16 -3.70 -6.44
C CYS A 299 17.07 -2.50 -6.11
N GLY A 300 18.00 -2.64 -5.17
CA GLY A 300 19.01 -1.61 -4.87
C GLY A 300 18.85 -0.91 -3.54
N TYR A 301 17.79 -1.17 -2.78
CA TYR A 301 17.61 -0.61 -1.44
C TYR A 301 18.58 -1.22 -0.42
N ARG A 302 18.96 -0.43 0.59
CA ARG A 302 19.78 -0.88 1.71
C ARG A 302 19.10 -0.65 3.05
N SER A 303 17.93 -0.01 3.02
CA SER A 303 17.13 0.25 4.21
C SER A 303 15.66 0.42 3.85
N PHE A 304 14.80 0.35 4.86
CA PHE A 304 13.41 0.74 4.82
C PHE A 304 13.04 1.49 6.10
N ASP A 305 11.99 2.29 6.03
CA ASP A 305 11.53 3.09 7.16
C ASP A 305 10.27 2.48 7.77
N ALA A 306 10.11 2.69 9.08
CA ALA A 306 8.87 2.37 9.79
C ALA A 306 8.53 3.45 10.82
N PRO A 307 7.22 3.73 11.01
CA PRO A 307 6.75 4.72 11.97
C PRO A 307 6.66 4.13 13.37
N HIS A 308 6.86 5.00 14.38
CA HIS A 308 6.55 4.74 15.77
C HIS A 308 5.23 5.43 16.18
N ALA A 309 4.64 4.97 17.28
CA ALA A 309 3.36 5.48 17.77
C ALA A 309 3.42 6.94 18.26
N ASP A 310 4.61 7.48 18.53
CA ASP A 310 4.86 8.88 18.87
C ASP A 310 5.03 9.79 17.64
N GLY A 311 5.05 9.21 16.44
CA GLY A 311 5.20 9.93 15.16
C GLY A 311 6.63 9.99 14.64
N ASP A 312 7.60 9.49 15.37
CA ASP A 312 8.98 9.36 14.89
C ASP A 312 9.09 8.22 13.86
N TRP A 313 10.16 8.25 13.08
CA TRP A 313 10.45 7.23 12.07
C TRP A 313 11.81 6.60 12.33
N GLU A 314 11.87 5.27 12.30
CA GLU A 314 13.11 4.49 12.38
C GLU A 314 13.47 3.92 11.02
N THR A 315 14.74 4.02 10.66
CA THR A 315 15.30 3.40 9.45
C THR A 315 15.98 2.09 9.80
N PHE A 316 15.52 0.99 9.21
CA PHE A 316 16.05 -0.35 9.41
C PHE A 316 16.95 -0.76 8.24
N SER A 317 18.11 -1.36 8.54
CA SER A 317 19.01 -1.91 7.53
C SER A 317 18.42 -3.13 6.86
N LEU A 318 18.62 -3.24 5.54
CA LEU A 318 18.44 -4.44 4.74
C LEU A 318 19.75 -5.20 4.51
N ASP A 319 20.88 -4.66 4.93
CA ASP A 319 22.16 -5.38 4.91
C ASP A 319 22.17 -6.50 5.95
N GLU A 320 22.91 -7.59 5.69
CA GLU A 320 23.06 -8.75 6.58
C GLU A 320 23.87 -8.44 7.83
#